data_804d262677a373e2655c27738e82f938
#
_entry.id   804d262677a373e2655c27738e82f938
#
_cell.length_a   1.000
_cell.length_b   1.000
_cell.length_c   1.000
_cell.angle_alpha   90.00
_cell.angle_beta   90.00
_cell.angle_gamma   90.00
#
_symmetry.space_group_name_H-M   'P 1'
#
loop_
_entity.id
_entity.type
_entity.pdbx_description
1 polymer ?
#
loop_
_entity_poly.entity_id
_entity_poly.type
_entity_poly.pdbx_seq_one_letter_code
_entity_poly.pdbx_strand_id
1 'polypeptide(L)'
;MPLGAFEKSILRLLSVNRNPESYIAGATVFLRREDSLRQSQDIDVFHDTVKSLQSAALLDAAVLEQNGYVLEWVDQQELFRRAVVSRAGQATKVEWAYDSAFRFFPVQADAELGFVLHPLDGATNKVLALAGRGELRDYLDVLFLHQNILSLGALAWAACGKDAGFTPQFLVEEAQRLAHYPASRLNTLLLREPLDLVQCKRQWLQAVTEAKALFNQLPPEEVGCLYLDANHQAVIPSPASSEFSQLRRHHGSVRGAWPSISESLG
;
A
#
# COMPACT_ATOMS: atom_id res chain seq x y z
N MET A 1 4.13 -5.31 18.32
CA MET A 1 3.66 -6.00 17.11
C MET A 1 2.60 -5.15 16.42
N PRO A 2 2.68 -4.87 15.12
CA PRO A 2 1.87 -3.85 14.42
C PRO A 2 0.40 -4.20 14.19
N LEU A 3 0.06 -5.48 14.23
CA LEU A 3 -1.31 -6.00 14.23
C LEU A 3 -1.65 -6.52 15.61
N GLY A 4 -2.85 -6.25 16.12
CA GLY A 4 -3.34 -6.81 17.36
C GLY A 4 -3.42 -8.34 17.29
N ALA A 5 -3.47 -8.99 18.45
CA ALA A 5 -3.61 -10.45 18.50
C ALA A 5 -4.94 -10.90 17.87
N PHE A 6 -5.97 -10.07 17.98
CA PHE A 6 -7.29 -10.31 17.42
C PHE A 6 -7.26 -10.30 15.88
N GLU A 7 -6.70 -9.24 15.26
CA GLU A 7 -6.54 -9.14 13.80
C GLU A 7 -5.68 -10.27 13.25
N LYS A 8 -4.61 -10.64 13.96
CA LYS A 8 -3.77 -11.78 13.56
C LYS A 8 -4.52 -13.09 13.56
N SER A 9 -5.40 -13.31 14.56
CA SER A 9 -6.20 -14.53 14.62
C SER A 9 -7.17 -14.64 13.44
N ILE A 10 -7.75 -13.52 13.02
CA ILE A 10 -8.60 -13.45 11.84
C ILE A 10 -7.77 -13.70 10.57
N LEU A 11 -6.68 -12.98 10.38
CA LEU A 11 -5.82 -13.11 9.19
C LEU A 11 -5.32 -14.54 8.96
N ARG A 12 -4.95 -15.25 10.03
CA ARG A 12 -4.56 -16.66 9.97
C ARG A 12 -5.69 -17.56 9.49
N LEU A 13 -6.91 -17.31 9.91
CA LEU A 13 -8.08 -18.05 9.43
C LEU A 13 -8.36 -17.76 7.96
N LEU A 14 -8.24 -16.50 7.55
CA LEU A 14 -8.48 -16.07 6.17
C LEU A 14 -7.38 -16.51 5.21
N SER A 15 -6.18 -16.82 5.70
CA SER A 15 -5.01 -17.16 4.85
C SER A 15 -5.27 -18.34 3.92
N VAL A 16 -6.09 -19.30 4.35
CA VAL A 16 -6.44 -20.51 3.57
C VAL A 16 -7.21 -20.21 2.28
N ASN A 17 -7.90 -19.07 2.24
CA ASN A 17 -8.68 -18.61 1.09
C ASN A 17 -7.91 -17.64 0.19
N ARG A 18 -6.68 -17.30 0.56
CA ARG A 18 -5.83 -16.37 -0.23
C ARG A 18 -5.17 -17.10 -1.38
N ASN A 19 -5.08 -16.42 -2.50
CA ASN A 19 -4.46 -16.89 -3.74
C ASN A 19 -3.98 -15.68 -4.56
N PRO A 20 -3.31 -15.86 -5.72
CA PRO A 20 -2.82 -14.72 -6.50
C PRO A 20 -3.88 -13.71 -6.97
N GLU A 21 -5.17 -14.06 -6.95
CA GLU A 21 -6.29 -13.15 -7.28
C GLU A 21 -7.05 -12.64 -6.06
N SER A 22 -6.67 -13.08 -4.84
CA SER A 22 -7.29 -12.70 -3.56
C SER A 22 -6.21 -12.62 -2.50
N TYR A 23 -5.80 -11.43 -2.11
CA TYR A 23 -4.60 -11.20 -1.31
C TYR A 23 -4.80 -10.09 -0.29
N ILE A 24 -4.01 -10.14 0.78
CA ILE A 24 -3.96 -9.09 1.80
C ILE A 24 -3.27 -7.86 1.22
N ALA A 25 -3.89 -6.70 1.41
CA ALA A 25 -3.44 -5.41 0.91
C ALA A 25 -3.48 -4.33 2.01
N GLY A 26 -3.68 -3.08 1.61
CA GLY A 26 -3.81 -1.96 2.53
C GLY A 26 -2.59 -1.74 3.41
N ALA A 27 -2.83 -1.20 4.60
CA ALA A 27 -1.77 -0.87 5.55
C ALA A 27 -1.07 -2.11 6.15
N THR A 28 -1.75 -3.25 6.21
CA THR A 28 -1.22 -4.50 6.73
C THR A 28 0.08 -4.93 6.06
N VAL A 29 0.25 -4.62 4.78
CA VAL A 29 1.44 -4.99 3.98
C VAL A 29 2.75 -4.46 4.59
N PHE A 30 2.76 -3.24 5.10
CA PHE A 30 3.96 -2.57 5.63
C PHE A 30 3.89 -2.27 7.13
N LEU A 31 2.69 -2.11 7.72
CA LEU A 31 2.54 -1.83 9.16
C LEU A 31 2.83 -3.03 10.07
N ARG A 32 3.05 -4.22 9.53
CA ARG A 32 3.51 -5.37 10.31
C ARG A 32 4.98 -5.30 10.77
N ARG A 33 5.72 -4.29 10.32
CA ARG A 33 7.08 -3.97 10.78
C ARG A 33 7.04 -3.45 12.23
N GLU A 34 8.07 -3.75 13.00
CA GLU A 34 8.14 -3.35 14.42
C GLU A 34 8.29 -1.83 14.60
N ASP A 35 8.86 -1.16 13.62
CA ASP A 35 9.11 0.29 13.58
C ASP A 35 7.92 1.11 13.02
N SER A 36 6.77 0.48 12.72
CA SER A 36 5.61 1.19 12.19
C SER A 36 5.03 2.19 13.19
N LEU A 37 4.57 3.37 12.71
CA LEU A 37 4.10 4.48 13.54
C LEU A 37 2.74 4.18 14.23
N ARG A 38 1.92 3.34 13.61
CA ARG A 38 0.57 3.03 14.08
C ARG A 38 0.21 1.56 13.87
N GLN A 39 -0.88 1.13 14.47
CA GLN A 39 -1.48 -0.17 14.18
C GLN A 39 -2.54 -0.04 13.07
N SER A 40 -2.73 -1.08 12.27
CA SER A 40 -3.89 -1.19 11.41
C SER A 40 -5.11 -1.57 12.23
N GLN A 41 -6.24 -0.92 11.94
CA GLN A 41 -7.54 -1.18 12.59
C GLN A 41 -8.49 -1.92 11.64
N ASP A 42 -8.09 -2.06 10.39
CA ASP A 42 -8.89 -2.68 9.34
C ASP A 42 -8.04 -3.79 8.67
N ILE A 43 -8.71 -4.82 8.17
CA ILE A 43 -8.12 -5.88 7.34
C ILE A 43 -8.62 -5.67 5.92
N ASP A 44 -7.72 -5.37 5.01
CA ASP A 44 -8.01 -5.13 3.59
C ASP A 44 -7.66 -6.38 2.77
N VAL A 45 -8.65 -6.97 2.09
CA VAL A 45 -8.48 -8.07 1.15
C VAL A 45 -8.83 -7.59 -0.25
N PHE A 46 -7.85 -7.57 -1.15
CA PHE A 46 -8.04 -7.11 -2.52
C PHE A 46 -8.19 -8.28 -3.49
N HIS A 47 -8.91 -8.03 -4.57
CA HIS A 47 -9.29 -9.05 -5.56
C HIS A 47 -9.13 -8.52 -6.98
N ASP A 48 -8.50 -9.32 -7.84
CA ASP A 48 -8.28 -8.98 -9.25
C ASP A 48 -9.56 -9.05 -10.10
N THR A 49 -10.62 -9.71 -9.60
CA THR A 49 -11.91 -9.84 -10.30
C THR A 49 -13.09 -9.72 -9.33
N VAL A 50 -14.22 -9.24 -9.84
CA VAL A 50 -15.48 -9.19 -9.07
C VAL A 50 -15.90 -10.58 -8.60
N LYS A 51 -15.73 -11.60 -9.45
CA LYS A 51 -16.05 -12.99 -9.12
C LYS A 51 -15.20 -13.50 -7.95
N SER A 52 -13.88 -13.22 -7.95
CA SER A 52 -12.99 -13.63 -6.84
C SER A 52 -13.36 -12.91 -5.54
N LEU A 53 -13.72 -11.62 -5.60
CA LEU A 53 -14.22 -10.86 -4.44
C LEU A 53 -15.47 -11.52 -3.85
N GLN A 54 -16.48 -11.76 -4.66
CA GLN A 54 -17.76 -12.31 -4.20
C GLN A 54 -17.60 -13.70 -3.59
N SER A 55 -16.81 -14.56 -4.22
CA SER A 55 -16.54 -15.91 -3.72
C SER A 55 -15.72 -15.88 -2.42
N ALA A 56 -14.66 -15.07 -2.38
CA ALA A 56 -13.79 -14.97 -1.21
C ALA A 56 -14.54 -14.41 0.01
N ALA A 57 -15.36 -13.37 -0.15
CA ALA A 57 -16.10 -12.80 0.96
C ALA A 57 -17.06 -13.81 1.61
N LEU A 58 -17.71 -14.69 0.82
CA LEU A 58 -18.58 -15.75 1.34
C LEU A 58 -17.79 -16.86 2.03
N LEU A 59 -16.67 -17.29 1.44
CA LEU A 59 -15.81 -18.32 2.03
C LEU A 59 -15.17 -17.82 3.33
N ASP A 60 -14.71 -16.58 3.37
CA ASP A 60 -14.13 -15.97 4.55
C ASP A 60 -15.16 -15.85 5.68
N ALA A 61 -16.39 -15.41 5.35
CA ALA A 61 -17.48 -15.36 6.33
C ALA A 61 -17.76 -16.73 6.93
N ALA A 62 -17.89 -17.76 6.11
CA ALA A 62 -18.13 -19.12 6.57
C ALA A 62 -17.01 -19.64 7.47
N VAL A 63 -15.75 -19.40 7.13
CA VAL A 63 -14.58 -19.78 7.96
C VAL A 63 -14.61 -19.07 9.32
N LEU A 64 -14.92 -17.77 9.32
CA LEU A 64 -14.98 -16.99 10.56
C LEU A 64 -16.12 -17.46 11.47
N GLU A 65 -17.32 -17.64 10.91
CA GLU A 65 -18.49 -18.15 11.66
C GLU A 65 -18.25 -19.54 12.26
N GLN A 66 -17.65 -20.46 11.50
CA GLN A 66 -17.27 -21.80 11.98
C GLN A 66 -16.25 -21.74 13.14
N ASN A 67 -15.47 -20.65 13.24
CA ASN A 67 -14.50 -20.43 14.33
C ASN A 67 -15.05 -19.52 15.45
N GLY A 68 -16.37 -19.32 15.51
CA GLY A 68 -17.05 -18.62 16.60
C GLY A 68 -16.94 -17.09 16.53
N TYR A 69 -16.65 -16.52 15.34
CA TYR A 69 -16.78 -15.08 15.10
C TYR A 69 -18.20 -14.75 14.66
N VAL A 70 -18.65 -13.57 15.02
CA VAL A 70 -19.92 -12.98 14.54
C VAL A 70 -19.57 -11.96 13.47
N LEU A 71 -20.24 -12.04 12.31
CA LEU A 71 -20.12 -11.09 11.23
C LEU A 71 -21.40 -10.25 11.13
N GLU A 72 -21.20 -8.93 11.10
CA GLU A 72 -22.24 -7.96 10.78
C GLU A 72 -21.87 -7.24 9.49
N TRP A 73 -22.63 -7.51 8.43
CA TRP A 73 -22.42 -6.88 7.13
C TRP A 73 -22.84 -5.40 7.17
N VAL A 74 -21.87 -4.51 6.90
CA VAL A 74 -22.07 -3.05 6.86
C VAL A 74 -22.31 -2.57 5.44
N ASP A 75 -21.64 -3.21 4.47
CA ASP A 75 -21.76 -2.88 3.05
C ASP A 75 -21.61 -4.16 2.20
N GLN A 76 -22.43 -4.27 1.15
CA GLN A 76 -22.45 -5.43 0.24
C GLN A 76 -22.67 -4.98 -1.22
N GLN A 77 -21.84 -4.05 -1.68
CA GLN A 77 -21.85 -3.64 -3.09
C GLN A 77 -21.14 -4.68 -3.98
N GLU A 78 -21.30 -4.53 -5.28
CA GLU A 78 -20.71 -5.44 -6.25
C GLU A 78 -19.18 -5.45 -6.20
N LEU A 79 -18.57 -4.26 -6.09
CA LEU A 79 -17.12 -4.04 -6.11
C LEU A 79 -16.49 -3.88 -4.72
N PHE A 80 -17.32 -3.89 -3.68
CA PHE A 80 -16.86 -3.65 -2.31
C PHE A 80 -17.79 -4.31 -1.30
N ARG A 81 -17.23 -5.01 -0.33
CA ARG A 81 -17.95 -5.53 0.85
C ARG A 81 -17.22 -5.19 2.11
N ARG A 82 -17.96 -4.95 3.16
CA ARG A 82 -17.43 -4.67 4.51
C ARG A 82 -18.26 -5.37 5.56
N ALA A 83 -17.59 -6.01 6.51
CA ALA A 83 -18.22 -6.53 7.71
C ALA A 83 -17.47 -6.08 8.95
N VAL A 84 -18.19 -5.92 10.05
CA VAL A 84 -17.62 -5.90 11.39
C VAL A 84 -17.54 -7.35 11.85
N VAL A 85 -16.34 -7.80 12.18
CA VAL A 85 -16.06 -9.14 12.68
C VAL A 85 -15.75 -9.04 14.17
N SER A 86 -16.52 -9.76 15.01
CA SER A 86 -16.39 -9.67 16.44
C SER A 86 -16.34 -11.04 17.14
N ARG A 87 -15.63 -11.11 18.27
CA ARG A 87 -15.58 -12.26 19.18
C ARG A 87 -15.09 -11.81 20.56
N ALA A 88 -15.75 -12.28 21.62
CA ALA A 88 -15.36 -12.04 23.02
C ALA A 88 -15.14 -10.54 23.36
N GLY A 89 -15.99 -9.66 22.86
CA GLY A 89 -15.93 -8.21 23.12
C GLY A 89 -14.89 -7.44 22.31
N GLN A 90 -14.12 -8.10 21.44
CA GLN A 90 -13.23 -7.46 20.47
C GLN A 90 -13.91 -7.40 19.09
N ALA A 91 -13.60 -6.36 18.31
CA ALA A 91 -14.13 -6.20 16.98
C ALA A 91 -13.11 -5.51 16.05
N THR A 92 -13.14 -5.86 14.77
CA THR A 92 -12.38 -5.21 13.71
C THR A 92 -13.21 -5.20 12.43
N LYS A 93 -12.81 -4.38 11.45
CA LYS A 93 -13.43 -4.36 10.14
C LYS A 93 -12.64 -5.23 9.18
N VAL A 94 -13.34 -5.98 8.36
CA VAL A 94 -12.78 -6.69 7.21
C VAL A 94 -13.43 -6.12 5.96
N GLU A 95 -12.60 -5.73 5.01
CA GLU A 95 -12.99 -5.14 3.74
C GLU A 95 -12.51 -6.04 2.60
N TRP A 96 -13.43 -6.40 1.70
CA TRP A 96 -13.14 -7.08 0.45
C TRP A 96 -13.40 -6.09 -0.67
N ALA A 97 -12.36 -5.75 -1.41
CA ALA A 97 -12.43 -4.76 -2.46
C ALA A 97 -11.94 -5.35 -3.80
N TYR A 98 -12.67 -5.05 -4.87
CA TYR A 98 -12.11 -5.17 -6.21
C TYR A 98 -11.08 -4.07 -6.41
N ASP A 99 -9.90 -4.43 -6.88
CA ASP A 99 -8.86 -3.49 -7.27
C ASP A 99 -8.33 -3.88 -8.65
N SER A 100 -7.76 -2.91 -9.35
CA SER A 100 -7.09 -3.16 -10.61
C SER A 100 -6.01 -4.22 -10.43
N ALA A 101 -6.00 -5.22 -11.31
CA ALA A 101 -4.92 -6.21 -11.35
C ALA A 101 -3.57 -5.62 -11.82
N PHE A 102 -3.52 -4.32 -12.16
CA PHE A 102 -2.31 -3.65 -12.60
C PHE A 102 -1.39 -3.33 -11.41
N ARG A 103 -0.18 -3.88 -11.43
CA ARG A 103 0.83 -3.72 -10.38
C ARG A 103 2.25 -3.91 -10.92
N PHE A 104 3.25 -3.49 -10.16
CA PHE A 104 4.67 -3.63 -10.54
C PHE A 104 5.14 -5.07 -10.36
N PHE A 105 4.84 -5.65 -9.21
CA PHE A 105 5.31 -6.99 -8.85
C PHE A 105 4.14 -7.95 -8.63
N PRO A 106 4.32 -9.24 -8.87
CA PRO A 106 3.35 -10.24 -8.48
C PRO A 106 3.10 -10.19 -6.96
N VAL A 107 1.90 -10.57 -6.53
CA VAL A 107 1.63 -10.82 -5.11
C VAL A 107 2.54 -11.92 -4.60
N GLN A 108 2.90 -11.85 -3.32
CA GLN A 108 3.87 -12.74 -2.70
C GLN A 108 3.16 -13.74 -1.81
N ALA A 109 3.60 -15.01 -1.85
CA ALA A 109 3.18 -16.00 -0.86
C ALA A 109 3.75 -15.62 0.53
N ASP A 110 2.91 -15.72 1.55
CA ASP A 110 3.25 -15.41 2.94
C ASP A 110 2.75 -16.53 3.84
N ALA A 111 3.61 -17.02 4.73
CA ALA A 111 3.33 -18.19 5.56
C ALA A 111 2.18 -17.96 6.57
N GLU A 112 1.96 -16.71 7.01
CA GLU A 112 0.90 -16.37 7.97
C GLU A 112 -0.36 -15.82 7.32
N LEU A 113 -0.22 -15.11 6.18
CA LEU A 113 -1.30 -14.34 5.53
C LEU A 113 -1.78 -14.96 4.22
N GLY A 114 -1.14 -16.03 3.76
CA GLY A 114 -1.41 -16.70 2.50
C GLY A 114 -0.78 -15.96 1.30
N PHE A 115 -1.42 -14.91 0.80
CA PHE A 115 -0.87 -14.04 -0.24
C PHE A 115 -0.99 -12.59 0.15
N VAL A 116 0.03 -11.80 -0.16
CA VAL A 116 0.11 -10.38 0.18
C VAL A 116 0.56 -9.55 -1.03
N LEU A 117 0.07 -8.34 -1.11
CA LEU A 117 0.54 -7.36 -2.10
C LEU A 117 2.01 -7.03 -1.86
N HIS A 118 2.77 -6.84 -2.93
CA HIS A 118 4.18 -6.44 -2.81
C HIS A 118 4.30 -5.07 -2.10
N PRO A 119 5.25 -4.86 -1.17
CA PRO A 119 5.36 -3.60 -0.39
C PRO A 119 5.45 -2.34 -1.24
N LEU A 120 6.15 -2.36 -2.36
CA LEU A 120 6.23 -1.20 -3.28
C LEU A 120 4.89 -0.90 -3.97
N ASP A 121 4.11 -1.93 -4.29
CA ASP A 121 2.75 -1.74 -4.79
C ASP A 121 1.82 -1.16 -3.73
N GLY A 122 1.92 -1.63 -2.50
CA GLY A 122 1.24 -1.04 -1.35
C GLY A 122 1.63 0.42 -1.12
N ALA A 123 2.92 0.74 -1.26
CA ALA A 123 3.44 2.10 -1.09
C ALA A 123 2.92 3.06 -2.17
N THR A 124 2.95 2.67 -3.44
CA THR A 124 2.40 3.49 -4.53
C THR A 124 0.89 3.68 -4.41
N ASN A 125 0.14 2.64 -3.99
CA ASN A 125 -1.29 2.76 -3.69
C ASN A 125 -1.56 3.74 -2.54
N LYS A 126 -0.68 3.83 -1.53
CA LYS A 126 -0.82 4.80 -0.44
C LYS A 126 -0.60 6.24 -0.86
N VAL A 127 0.30 6.50 -1.80
CA VAL A 127 0.48 7.84 -2.36
C VAL A 127 -0.78 8.27 -3.12
N LEU A 128 -1.35 7.40 -3.96
CA LEU A 128 -2.62 7.65 -4.66
C LEU A 128 -3.78 7.86 -3.68
N ALA A 129 -3.88 7.03 -2.64
CA ALA A 129 -4.93 7.17 -1.63
C ALA A 129 -4.84 8.50 -0.86
N LEU A 130 -3.62 8.95 -0.52
CA LEU A 130 -3.42 10.25 0.13
C LEU A 130 -3.88 11.40 -0.77
N ALA A 131 -3.53 11.38 -2.05
CA ALA A 131 -3.95 12.40 -3.01
C ALA A 131 -5.47 12.35 -3.29
N GLY A 132 -6.09 11.17 -3.25
CA GLY A 132 -7.51 11.01 -3.55
C GLY A 132 -8.46 11.35 -2.40
N ARG A 133 -8.09 11.03 -1.15
CA ARG A 133 -9.01 11.15 0.01
C ARG A 133 -8.45 11.94 1.20
N GLY A 134 -7.16 12.21 1.26
CA GLY A 134 -6.55 13.06 2.28
C GLY A 134 -6.71 12.57 3.72
N GLU A 135 -6.71 11.26 3.98
CA GLU A 135 -6.85 10.75 5.33
C GLU A 135 -5.54 10.86 6.14
N LEU A 136 -5.64 11.24 7.42
CA LEU A 136 -4.46 11.36 8.30
C LEU A 136 -3.65 10.05 8.36
N ARG A 137 -4.32 8.90 8.35
CA ARG A 137 -3.65 7.60 8.33
C ARG A 137 -2.80 7.42 7.08
N ASP A 138 -3.27 7.84 5.90
CA ASP A 138 -2.51 7.73 4.66
C ASP A 138 -1.32 8.70 4.64
N TYR A 139 -1.47 9.90 5.23
CA TYR A 139 -0.37 10.85 5.41
C TYR A 139 0.76 10.27 6.26
N LEU A 140 0.44 9.68 7.41
CA LEU A 140 1.44 9.06 8.29
C LEU A 140 2.07 7.83 7.63
N ASP A 141 1.27 7.03 6.92
CA ASP A 141 1.76 5.87 6.17
C ASP A 141 2.74 6.31 5.07
N VAL A 142 2.43 7.36 4.30
CA VAL A 142 3.32 7.87 3.24
C VAL A 142 4.62 8.45 3.83
N LEU A 143 4.56 9.14 4.97
CA LEU A 143 5.76 9.58 5.67
C LEU A 143 6.65 8.40 6.09
N PHE A 144 6.05 7.38 6.67
CA PHE A 144 6.76 6.15 7.05
C PHE A 144 7.39 5.47 5.83
N LEU A 145 6.66 5.35 4.74
CA LEU A 145 7.12 4.73 3.49
C LEU A 145 8.25 5.51 2.84
N HIS A 146 8.18 6.86 2.86
CA HIS A 146 9.24 7.74 2.40
C HIS A 146 10.56 7.51 3.13
N GLN A 147 10.51 7.30 4.44
CA GLN A 147 11.70 7.12 5.28
C GLN A 147 12.28 5.70 5.24
N ASN A 148 11.43 4.68 5.01
CA ASN A 148 11.79 3.29 5.26
C ASN A 148 11.74 2.38 4.03
N ILE A 149 11.11 2.81 2.94
CA ILE A 149 10.92 1.97 1.75
C ILE A 149 11.50 2.64 0.52
N LEU A 150 10.97 3.81 0.13
CA LEU A 150 11.42 4.56 -1.03
C LEU A 150 10.95 6.02 -0.92
N SER A 151 11.74 6.98 -1.42
CA SER A 151 11.40 8.41 -1.32
C SER A 151 10.03 8.74 -1.93
N LEU A 152 9.36 9.77 -1.38
CA LEU A 152 8.07 10.25 -1.89
C LEU A 152 8.12 10.54 -3.39
N GLY A 153 9.21 11.14 -3.86
CA GLY A 153 9.37 11.45 -5.30
C GLY A 153 9.40 10.19 -6.15
N ALA A 154 10.18 9.18 -5.78
CA ALA A 154 10.24 7.94 -6.55
C ALA A 154 8.92 7.13 -6.46
N LEU A 155 8.24 7.15 -5.30
CA LEU A 155 6.92 6.53 -5.16
C LEU A 155 5.85 7.25 -5.99
N ALA A 156 5.81 8.58 -5.98
CA ALA A 156 4.84 9.37 -6.75
C ALA A 156 5.09 9.23 -8.26
N TRP A 157 6.36 9.19 -8.68
CA TRP A 157 6.74 8.94 -10.06
C TRP A 157 6.19 7.59 -10.55
N ALA A 158 6.42 6.53 -9.79
CA ALA A 158 5.93 5.20 -10.12
C ALA A 158 4.40 5.12 -10.05
N ALA A 159 3.77 5.75 -9.05
CA ALA A 159 2.32 5.72 -8.83
C ALA A 159 1.52 6.23 -10.04
N CYS A 160 2.05 7.19 -10.81
CA CYS A 160 1.45 7.66 -12.05
C CYS A 160 1.29 6.56 -13.12
N GLY A 161 2.07 5.48 -13.05
CA GLY A 161 1.88 4.31 -13.91
C GLY A 161 0.62 3.50 -13.60
N LYS A 162 0.06 3.65 -12.38
CA LYS A 162 -1.20 3.01 -11.97
C LYS A 162 -2.42 3.88 -12.25
N ASP A 163 -2.24 5.19 -12.32
CA ASP A 163 -3.31 6.15 -12.59
C ASP A 163 -2.80 7.25 -13.52
N ALA A 164 -3.13 7.12 -14.80
CA ALA A 164 -2.75 8.07 -15.85
C ALA A 164 -3.44 9.44 -15.73
N GLY A 165 -4.37 9.61 -14.81
CA GLY A 165 -5.00 10.91 -14.49
C GLY A 165 -4.06 11.85 -13.73
N PHE A 166 -2.93 11.35 -13.22
CA PHE A 166 -1.95 12.14 -12.48
C PHE A 166 -0.64 12.32 -13.26
N THR A 167 -0.06 13.51 -13.15
CA THR A 167 1.37 13.73 -13.31
C THR A 167 2.04 13.65 -11.95
N PRO A 168 3.35 13.36 -11.84
CA PRO A 168 4.04 13.32 -10.54
C PRO A 168 3.90 14.61 -9.73
N GLN A 169 3.98 15.76 -10.40
CA GLN A 169 3.81 17.08 -9.78
C GLN A 169 2.39 17.24 -9.23
N PHE A 170 1.36 16.96 -10.05
CA PHE A 170 -0.03 17.10 -9.64
C PHE A 170 -0.39 16.14 -8.51
N LEU A 171 0.10 14.90 -8.55
CA LEU A 171 -0.12 13.91 -7.49
C LEU A 171 0.42 14.40 -6.13
N VAL A 172 1.64 14.93 -6.10
CA VAL A 172 2.24 15.46 -4.87
C VAL A 172 1.57 16.75 -4.42
N GLU A 173 1.11 17.61 -5.34
CA GLU A 173 0.37 18.83 -5.02
C GLU A 173 -0.99 18.52 -4.39
N GLU A 174 -1.75 17.56 -4.92
CA GLU A 174 -3.00 17.11 -4.33
C GLU A 174 -2.78 16.48 -2.95
N ALA A 175 -1.79 15.62 -2.80
CA ALA A 175 -1.42 15.06 -1.50
C ALA A 175 -1.04 16.16 -0.50
N GLN A 176 -0.32 17.20 -0.93
CA GLN A 176 0.06 18.34 -0.08
C GLN A 176 -1.16 19.21 0.27
N ARG A 177 -2.07 19.46 -0.67
CA ARG A 177 -3.28 20.23 -0.45
C ARG A 177 -4.17 19.63 0.62
N LEU A 178 -4.29 18.30 0.63
CA LEU A 178 -5.11 17.54 1.57
C LEU A 178 -4.43 17.28 2.93
N ALA A 179 -3.10 17.40 3.02
CA ALA A 179 -2.32 17.12 4.24
C ALA A 179 -2.41 18.21 5.32
N HIS A 180 -3.63 18.55 5.76
CA HIS A 180 -3.92 19.54 6.80
C HIS A 180 -4.75 18.90 7.90
N TYR A 181 -4.10 18.50 9.00
CA TYR A 181 -4.77 17.77 10.07
C TYR A 181 -4.65 18.50 11.41
N PRO A 182 -5.76 18.75 12.13
CA PRO A 182 -5.71 19.19 13.51
C PRO A 182 -5.19 18.07 14.43
N ALA A 183 -4.51 18.44 15.51
CA ALA A 183 -3.93 17.48 16.45
C ALA A 183 -4.97 16.51 17.04
N SER A 184 -6.23 16.96 17.18
CA SER A 184 -7.32 16.11 17.68
C SER A 184 -7.59 14.87 16.81
N ARG A 185 -7.24 14.90 15.51
CA ARG A 185 -7.37 13.74 14.62
C ARG A 185 -6.44 12.59 15.00
N LEU A 186 -5.32 12.85 15.72
CA LEU A 186 -4.44 11.79 16.22
C LEU A 186 -5.17 10.83 17.16
N ASN A 187 -6.15 11.31 17.93
CA ASN A 187 -6.92 10.49 18.87
C ASN A 187 -7.79 9.41 18.17
N THR A 188 -7.96 9.50 16.86
CA THR A 188 -8.69 8.49 16.06
C THR A 188 -7.80 7.34 15.61
N LEU A 189 -6.50 7.40 15.87
CA LEU A 189 -5.52 6.42 15.42
C LEU A 189 -4.93 5.66 16.62
N LEU A 190 -4.66 4.39 16.45
CA LEU A 190 -3.89 3.60 17.40
C LEU A 190 -2.40 3.82 17.15
N LEU A 191 -1.88 4.92 17.69
CA LEU A 191 -0.46 5.22 17.61
C LEU A 191 0.34 4.35 18.58
N ARG A 192 1.57 4.01 18.23
CA ARG A 192 2.50 3.28 19.12
C ARG A 192 3.15 4.20 20.13
N GLU A 193 3.50 5.39 19.67
CA GLU A 193 4.14 6.43 20.47
C GLU A 193 3.48 7.77 20.16
N PRO A 194 3.54 8.73 21.07
CA PRO A 194 3.08 10.08 20.78
C PRO A 194 3.81 10.66 19.56
N LEU A 195 3.07 11.23 18.61
CA LEU A 195 3.62 11.86 17.41
C LEU A 195 3.67 13.39 17.55
N ASP A 196 4.80 13.97 17.19
CA ASP A 196 4.93 15.41 16.99
C ASP A 196 4.50 15.78 15.55
N LEU A 197 3.29 16.32 15.41
CA LEU A 197 2.77 16.77 14.11
C LEU A 197 3.60 17.91 13.50
N VAL A 198 4.31 18.71 14.30
CA VAL A 198 5.19 19.77 13.77
C VAL A 198 6.40 19.13 13.10
N GLN A 199 6.97 18.11 13.72
CA GLN A 199 8.06 17.34 13.11
C GLN A 199 7.57 16.60 11.85
N CYS A 200 6.44 15.93 11.91
CA CYS A 200 5.83 15.29 10.72
C CYS A 200 5.65 16.31 9.58
N LYS A 201 5.17 17.52 9.90
CA LYS A 201 4.99 18.58 8.89
C LYS A 201 6.31 19.04 8.28
N ARG A 202 7.37 19.18 9.07
CA ARG A 202 8.71 19.53 8.55
C ARG A 202 9.23 18.45 7.60
N GLN A 203 9.15 17.20 8.00
CA GLN A 203 9.56 16.06 7.18
C GLN A 203 8.76 15.98 5.87
N TRP A 204 7.45 16.22 5.95
CA TRP A 204 6.58 16.27 4.77
C TRP A 204 7.00 17.38 3.79
N LEU A 205 7.21 18.60 4.27
CA LEU A 205 7.62 19.72 3.42
C LEU A 205 8.98 19.47 2.76
N GLN A 206 9.90 18.84 3.48
CA GLN A 206 11.18 18.41 2.93
C GLN A 206 10.99 17.35 1.85
N ALA A 207 10.22 16.29 2.13
CA ALA A 207 9.93 15.22 1.17
C ALA A 207 9.28 15.74 -0.12
N VAL A 208 8.36 16.70 -0.01
CA VAL A 208 7.73 17.37 -1.16
C VAL A 208 8.74 18.18 -1.97
N THR A 209 9.64 18.91 -1.29
CA THR A 209 10.69 19.69 -1.96
C THR A 209 11.65 18.78 -2.72
N GLU A 210 12.09 17.69 -2.10
CA GLU A 210 12.95 16.67 -2.72
C GLU A 210 12.26 15.97 -3.89
N ALA A 211 10.97 15.66 -3.75
CA ALA A 211 10.18 15.05 -4.82
C ALA A 211 10.11 15.96 -6.06
N LYS A 212 9.79 17.24 -5.88
CA LYS A 212 9.73 18.22 -6.98
C LYS A 212 11.09 18.42 -7.65
N ALA A 213 12.17 18.43 -6.87
CA ALA A 213 13.53 18.50 -7.40
C ALA A 213 13.87 17.26 -8.25
N LEU A 214 13.46 16.07 -7.80
CA LEU A 214 13.65 14.82 -8.53
C LEU A 214 12.88 14.83 -9.87
N PHE A 215 11.62 15.25 -9.89
CA PHE A 215 10.79 15.29 -11.11
C PHE A 215 11.39 16.16 -12.21
N ASN A 216 12.04 17.27 -11.83
CA ASN A 216 12.69 18.16 -12.79
C ASN A 216 13.95 17.56 -13.44
N GLN A 217 14.47 16.47 -12.92
CA GLN A 217 15.69 15.82 -13.40
C GLN A 217 15.40 14.55 -14.21
N LEU A 218 14.25 13.90 -13.96
CA LEU A 218 13.91 12.64 -14.61
C LEU A 218 13.36 12.84 -16.03
N PRO A 219 13.65 11.92 -16.95
CA PRO A 219 13.08 11.93 -18.30
C PRO A 219 11.55 11.77 -18.26
N PRO A 220 10.75 12.72 -18.80
CA PRO A 220 9.29 12.68 -18.72
C PRO A 220 8.66 11.40 -19.31
N GLU A 221 9.30 10.81 -20.32
CA GLU A 221 8.89 9.57 -20.98
C GLU A 221 9.00 8.34 -20.07
N GLU A 222 9.72 8.44 -18.97
CA GLU A 222 9.90 7.35 -17.98
C GLU A 222 8.91 7.44 -16.81
N VAL A 223 7.95 8.40 -16.85
CA VAL A 223 6.90 8.50 -15.82
C VAL A 223 6.14 7.18 -15.71
N GLY A 224 5.89 6.76 -14.48
CA GLY A 224 5.14 5.53 -14.19
C GLY A 224 6.00 4.28 -14.02
N CYS A 225 7.33 4.38 -14.08
CA CYS A 225 8.21 3.25 -13.75
C CYS A 225 8.79 3.33 -12.34
N LEU A 226 9.18 2.19 -11.80
CA LEU A 226 10.15 2.05 -10.72
C LEU A 226 11.55 1.93 -11.33
N TYR A 227 12.54 2.57 -10.70
CA TYR A 227 13.94 2.36 -11.06
C TYR A 227 14.53 1.27 -10.18
N LEU A 228 15.08 0.23 -10.82
CA LEU A 228 15.69 -0.90 -10.12
C LEU A 228 17.20 -0.93 -10.41
N ASP A 229 17.97 -1.27 -9.39
CA ASP A 229 19.40 -1.53 -9.51
C ASP A 229 19.69 -2.94 -10.12
N ALA A 230 20.96 -3.29 -10.21
CA ALA A 230 21.40 -4.59 -10.69
C ALA A 230 20.93 -5.79 -9.82
N ASN A 231 20.58 -5.53 -8.56
CA ASN A 231 20.02 -6.52 -7.64
C ASN A 231 18.50 -6.57 -7.66
N HIS A 232 17.87 -5.86 -8.61
CA HIS A 232 16.43 -5.68 -8.73
C HIS A 232 15.76 -4.99 -7.52
N GLN A 233 16.54 -4.22 -6.75
CA GLN A 233 16.02 -3.42 -5.66
C GLN A 233 15.58 -2.04 -6.17
N ALA A 234 14.45 -1.56 -5.70
CA ALA A 234 14.00 -0.21 -6.05
C ALA A 234 14.92 0.83 -5.40
N VAL A 235 15.36 1.79 -6.20
CA VAL A 235 16.29 2.84 -5.79
C VAL A 235 15.73 4.22 -6.13
N ILE A 236 16.23 5.24 -5.42
CA ILE A 236 15.99 6.64 -5.79
C ILE A 236 16.91 6.95 -6.98
N PRO A 237 16.36 7.25 -8.16
CA PRO A 237 17.17 7.53 -9.34
C PRO A 237 17.93 8.86 -9.19
N SER A 238 19.17 8.88 -9.65
CA SER A 238 19.98 10.09 -9.70
C SER A 238 20.52 10.31 -11.13
N PRO A 239 19.84 11.11 -11.96
CA PRO A 239 20.23 11.33 -13.35
C PRO A 239 21.64 11.87 -13.54
N ALA A 240 22.18 12.54 -12.52
CA ALA A 240 23.57 13.02 -12.54
C ALA A 240 24.61 11.91 -12.28
N SER A 241 24.18 10.75 -11.80
CA SER A 241 25.09 9.61 -11.59
C SER A 241 25.39 8.88 -12.89
N SER A 242 26.64 8.41 -13.02
CA SER A 242 27.04 7.52 -14.13
C SER A 242 26.27 6.17 -14.13
N GLU A 243 25.71 5.79 -13.00
CA GLU A 243 24.94 4.56 -12.85
C GLU A 243 23.50 4.68 -13.35
N PHE A 244 23.00 5.91 -13.58
CA PHE A 244 21.60 6.12 -13.96
C PHE A 244 21.21 5.38 -15.25
N SER A 245 22.11 5.33 -16.24
CA SER A 245 21.86 4.59 -17.49
C SER A 245 21.75 3.08 -17.30
N GLN A 246 22.31 2.55 -16.21
CA GLN A 246 22.28 1.12 -15.89
C GLN A 246 21.03 0.73 -15.10
N LEU A 247 20.30 1.71 -14.55
CA LEU A 247 19.06 1.41 -13.83
C LEU A 247 18.02 0.85 -14.80
N ARG A 248 17.33 -0.19 -14.35
CA ARG A 248 16.21 -0.77 -15.08
C ARG A 248 14.93 0.01 -14.81
N ARG A 249 14.21 0.37 -15.89
CA ARG A 249 12.88 0.96 -15.84
C ARG A 249 11.86 -0.17 -15.75
N HIS A 250 11.31 -0.38 -14.57
CA HIS A 250 10.34 -1.43 -14.31
C HIS A 250 8.93 -0.85 -14.29
N HIS A 251 8.17 -1.12 -15.35
CA HIS A 251 6.78 -0.68 -15.50
C HIS A 251 5.83 -1.69 -14.89
N GLY A 252 4.67 -1.22 -14.43
CA GLY A 252 3.59 -2.09 -14.02
C GLY A 252 2.96 -2.84 -15.21
N SER A 253 2.31 -3.94 -14.90
CA SER A 253 1.57 -4.76 -15.86
C SER A 253 0.39 -5.46 -15.16
N VAL A 254 -0.49 -6.10 -15.94
CA VAL A 254 -1.56 -6.92 -15.37
C VAL A 254 -0.94 -8.06 -14.55
N ARG A 255 -1.26 -8.11 -13.26
CA ARG A 255 -0.74 -9.04 -12.23
C ARG A 255 0.74 -8.85 -11.87
N GLY A 256 1.39 -7.82 -12.42
CA GLY A 256 2.80 -7.55 -12.18
C GLY A 256 3.72 -8.59 -12.82
N ALA A 257 5.01 -8.27 -12.83
CA ALA A 257 6.04 -9.17 -13.32
C ALA A 257 7.30 -9.05 -12.45
N TRP A 258 8.00 -10.16 -12.24
CA TRP A 258 9.35 -10.08 -11.71
C TRP A 258 10.30 -9.54 -12.81
N PRO A 259 11.29 -8.73 -12.45
CA PRO A 259 12.30 -8.29 -13.41
C PRO A 259 12.99 -9.51 -14.02
N SER A 260 12.90 -9.71 -15.34
CA SER A 260 13.61 -10.78 -16.01
C SER A 260 15.13 -10.53 -15.90
N ILE A 261 15.89 -11.56 -15.60
CA ILE A 261 17.34 -11.52 -15.79
C ILE A 261 17.51 -11.38 -17.31
N SER A 262 17.96 -10.22 -17.81
CA SER A 262 18.43 -10.13 -19.18
C SER A 262 19.69 -10.99 -19.23
N GLU A 263 19.63 -12.15 -19.85
CA GLU A 263 20.83 -12.79 -20.34
C GLU A 263 21.53 -11.72 -21.19
N SER A 264 22.68 -11.26 -20.72
CA SER A 264 23.61 -10.50 -21.54
C SER A 264 24.00 -11.46 -22.67
N LEU A 265 23.36 -11.29 -23.83
CA LEU A 265 23.87 -11.86 -25.06
C LEU A 265 25.28 -11.29 -25.24
N GLY A 266 26.27 -12.16 -24.94
CA GLY A 266 27.69 -11.92 -25.17
C GLY A 266 28.03 -11.82 -26.65
#